data_c25d26c064942a052ca30a91c68a6d80
#
_entry.id   c25d26c064942a052ca30a91c68a6d80
#
_cell.length_a   1.000
_cell.length_b   1.000
_cell.length_c   1.000
_cell.angle_alpha   90.00
_cell.angle_beta   90.00
_cell.angle_gamma   90.00
#
_symmetry.space_group_name_H-M   'P 1'
#
loop_
_entity.id
_entity.type
_entity.pdbx_description
1 polymer ?
#
loop_
_entity_poly.entity_id
_entity_poly.type
_entity_poly.pdbx_seq_one_letter_code
_entity_poly.pdbx_strand_id
1 'polypeptide(L)'
;WGSALAFACSQFGLECKVFMVRISFDQKPYRKTMMATWGAKCVASPSTETKAGQGILEQNPDTPGSLGIAISEAIEAAVTDPSGETRYSLGSVLNHVMLHQTVIGLEAKKQMEKIGEYPDVVIGCAGGGSNFAGLAFPFAYDKFNGKDIDIHPVEPTACPTMTKAPFVYDHGDTVKMTPLLPMHSLG
;
A
#
# COMPACT_ATOMS: atom_id res chain seq x y z
N TRP A 1 -1.36 -4.70 -3.38
CA TRP A 1 -2.10 -4.98 -2.16
C TRP A 1 -3.48 -5.59 -2.44
N GLY A 2 -4.32 -4.94 -3.27
CA GLY A 2 -5.69 -5.42 -3.56
C GLY A 2 -5.77 -6.88 -3.98
N SER A 3 -4.84 -7.37 -4.80
CA SER A 3 -4.81 -8.78 -5.21
C SER A 3 -4.50 -9.71 -4.03
N ALA A 4 -3.56 -9.34 -3.17
CA ALA A 4 -3.23 -10.13 -1.98
C ALA A 4 -4.40 -10.16 -0.99
N LEU A 5 -5.07 -9.01 -0.79
CA LEU A 5 -6.24 -8.93 0.07
C LEU A 5 -7.41 -9.76 -0.49
N ALA A 6 -7.68 -9.67 -1.80
CA ALA A 6 -8.72 -10.46 -2.46
C ALA A 6 -8.50 -11.96 -2.28
N PHE A 7 -7.25 -12.41 -2.46
CA PHE A 7 -6.89 -13.81 -2.22
C PHE A 7 -7.12 -14.22 -0.76
N ALA A 8 -6.63 -13.43 0.19
CA ALA A 8 -6.83 -13.71 1.61
C ALA A 8 -8.32 -13.76 1.97
N CYS A 9 -9.12 -12.77 1.54
CA CYS A 9 -10.56 -12.75 1.78
C CYS A 9 -11.26 -14.00 1.24
N SER A 10 -10.87 -14.49 0.05
CA SER A 10 -11.44 -15.71 -0.51
C SER A 10 -11.17 -16.96 0.34
N GLN A 11 -10.02 -17.01 1.04
CA GLN A 11 -9.68 -18.13 1.93
C GLN A 11 -10.48 -18.12 3.25
N PHE A 12 -10.87 -16.93 3.70
CA PHE A 12 -11.61 -16.75 4.96
C PHE A 12 -13.11 -16.50 4.78
N GLY A 13 -13.63 -16.60 3.54
CA GLY A 13 -15.05 -16.38 3.26
C GLY A 13 -15.50 -14.93 3.50
N LEU A 14 -14.61 -13.97 3.31
CA LEU A 14 -14.89 -12.54 3.48
C LEU A 14 -15.14 -11.88 2.12
N GLU A 15 -16.11 -10.98 2.06
CA GLU A 15 -16.28 -10.11 0.91
C GLU A 15 -15.13 -9.10 0.81
N CYS A 16 -14.71 -8.79 -0.42
CA CYS A 16 -13.62 -7.85 -0.66
C CYS A 16 -14.00 -6.85 -1.75
N LYS A 17 -13.85 -5.57 -1.45
CA LYS A 17 -13.98 -4.47 -2.41
C LYS A 17 -12.69 -3.66 -2.45
N VAL A 18 -12.16 -3.45 -3.65
CA VAL A 18 -10.90 -2.74 -3.88
C VAL A 18 -11.15 -1.50 -4.69
N PHE A 19 -10.83 -0.32 -4.14
CA PHE A 19 -10.74 0.93 -4.89
C PHE A 19 -9.33 1.04 -5.47
N MET A 20 -9.21 0.92 -6.78
CA MET A 20 -7.94 0.92 -7.49
C MET A 20 -7.76 2.23 -8.24
N VAL A 21 -6.62 2.90 -8.07
CA VAL A 21 -6.30 4.13 -8.79
C VAL A 21 -6.54 3.95 -10.28
N ARG A 22 -7.30 4.83 -10.93
CA ARG A 22 -7.78 4.71 -12.31
C ARG A 22 -6.68 4.38 -13.31
N ILE A 23 -5.58 5.12 -13.29
CA ILE A 23 -4.45 4.83 -14.19
C ILE A 23 -3.90 3.42 -14.03
N SER A 24 -3.85 2.91 -12.79
CA SER A 24 -3.41 1.53 -12.54
C SER A 24 -4.45 0.50 -12.94
N PHE A 25 -5.72 0.82 -12.79
CA PHE A 25 -6.84 -0.02 -13.22
C PHE A 25 -6.83 -0.24 -14.74
N ASP A 26 -6.54 0.82 -15.51
CA ASP A 26 -6.48 0.77 -16.97
C ASP A 26 -5.19 0.09 -17.49
N GLN A 27 -4.04 0.42 -16.89
CA GLN A 27 -2.74 -0.12 -17.31
C GLN A 27 -2.51 -1.58 -16.90
N LYS A 28 -3.21 -2.08 -15.89
CA LYS A 28 -2.98 -3.42 -15.31
C LYS A 28 -4.25 -4.27 -15.26
N PRO A 29 -4.89 -4.55 -16.42
CA PRO A 29 -6.18 -5.23 -16.48
C PRO A 29 -6.17 -6.64 -15.85
N TYR A 30 -5.04 -7.35 -15.94
CA TYR A 30 -4.91 -8.69 -15.35
C TYR A 30 -5.02 -8.72 -13.82
N ARG A 31 -4.66 -7.63 -13.13
CA ARG A 31 -4.86 -7.53 -11.68
C ARG A 31 -6.34 -7.51 -11.31
N LYS A 32 -7.15 -6.77 -12.09
CA LYS A 32 -8.60 -6.77 -11.94
C LYS A 32 -9.18 -8.17 -12.17
N THR A 33 -8.77 -8.83 -13.25
CA THR A 33 -9.20 -10.21 -13.55
C THR A 33 -8.85 -11.18 -12.42
N MET A 34 -7.61 -11.09 -11.91
CA MET A 34 -7.14 -11.90 -10.78
C MET A 34 -7.98 -11.68 -9.52
N MET A 35 -8.27 -10.43 -9.17
CA MET A 35 -9.15 -10.11 -8.02
C MET A 35 -10.56 -10.66 -8.22
N ALA A 36 -11.12 -10.54 -9.43
CA ALA A 36 -12.44 -11.10 -9.76
C ALA A 36 -12.47 -12.63 -9.65
N THR A 37 -11.40 -13.32 -10.04
CA THR A 37 -11.27 -14.77 -9.87
C THR A 37 -11.39 -15.21 -8.41
N TRP A 38 -10.96 -14.38 -7.48
CA TRP A 38 -11.09 -14.58 -6.04
C TRP A 38 -12.37 -13.96 -5.44
N GLY A 39 -13.32 -13.57 -6.28
CA GLY A 39 -14.62 -13.04 -5.84
C GLY A 39 -14.61 -11.58 -5.39
N ALA A 40 -13.50 -10.87 -5.51
CA ALA A 40 -13.44 -9.47 -5.11
C ALA A 40 -13.99 -8.51 -6.18
N LYS A 41 -14.68 -7.46 -5.75
CA LYS A 41 -15.10 -6.34 -6.60
C LYS A 41 -13.99 -5.31 -6.69
N CYS A 42 -13.47 -5.04 -7.89
CA CYS A 42 -12.49 -3.98 -8.14
C CYS A 42 -13.14 -2.80 -8.86
N VAL A 43 -13.02 -1.61 -8.28
CA VAL A 43 -13.61 -0.36 -8.77
C VAL A 43 -12.49 0.63 -9.11
N ALA A 44 -12.58 1.29 -10.28
CA ALA A 44 -11.66 2.37 -10.64
C ALA A 44 -11.94 3.61 -9.79
N SER A 45 -10.91 4.17 -9.14
CA SER A 45 -10.99 5.38 -8.33
C SER A 45 -10.35 6.58 -9.04
N PRO A 46 -11.02 7.76 -9.08
CA PRO A 46 -12.31 8.05 -8.46
C PRO A 46 -13.49 7.35 -9.14
N SER A 47 -14.52 7.05 -8.34
CA SER A 47 -15.74 6.36 -8.79
C SER A 47 -16.99 7.17 -8.48
N THR A 48 -18.11 6.74 -9.04
CA THR A 48 -19.44 7.29 -8.73
C THR A 48 -20.10 6.60 -7.55
N GLU A 49 -19.43 5.65 -6.90
CA GLU A 49 -19.99 4.87 -5.78
C GLU A 49 -19.88 5.59 -4.43
N THR A 50 -19.05 6.61 -4.33
CA THR A 50 -18.79 7.38 -3.11
C THR A 50 -18.97 8.88 -3.38
N LYS A 51 -19.30 9.66 -2.34
CA LYS A 51 -19.37 11.13 -2.45
C LYS A 51 -18.00 11.74 -2.73
N ALA A 52 -16.96 11.19 -2.09
CA ALA A 52 -15.59 11.61 -2.34
C ALA A 52 -15.21 11.45 -3.81
N GLY A 53 -15.49 10.27 -4.40
CA GLY A 53 -15.23 10.00 -5.81
C GLY A 53 -16.04 10.90 -6.74
N GLN A 54 -17.35 11.08 -6.47
CA GLN A 54 -18.24 11.95 -7.24
C GLN A 54 -17.72 13.41 -7.25
N GLY A 55 -17.40 13.98 -6.08
CA GLY A 55 -16.90 15.36 -5.99
C GLY A 55 -15.57 15.58 -6.73
N ILE A 56 -14.70 14.57 -6.81
CA ILE A 56 -13.48 14.64 -7.60
C ILE A 56 -13.79 14.58 -9.10
N LEU A 57 -14.70 13.70 -9.53
CA LEU A 57 -15.10 13.58 -10.94
C LEU A 57 -15.84 14.80 -11.46
N GLU A 58 -16.63 15.49 -10.63
CA GLU A 58 -17.27 16.76 -10.97
C GLU A 58 -16.24 17.87 -11.24
N GLN A 59 -15.13 17.90 -10.48
CA GLN A 59 -14.07 18.88 -10.66
C GLN A 59 -13.14 18.53 -11.83
N ASN A 60 -12.85 17.26 -12.03
CA ASN A 60 -11.96 16.78 -13.09
C ASN A 60 -12.38 15.38 -13.57
N PRO A 61 -13.27 15.29 -14.57
CA PRO A 61 -13.76 14.02 -15.11
C PRO A 61 -12.67 13.09 -15.68
N ASP A 62 -11.60 13.67 -16.19
CA ASP A 62 -10.50 12.96 -16.87
C ASP A 62 -9.32 12.67 -15.94
N THR A 63 -9.48 12.85 -14.65
CA THR A 63 -8.40 12.61 -13.67
C THR A 63 -7.89 11.16 -13.73
N PRO A 64 -6.56 10.94 -13.73
CA PRO A 64 -5.98 9.61 -13.64
C PRO A 64 -6.19 8.96 -12.27
N GLY A 65 -6.74 9.71 -11.30
CA GLY A 65 -6.85 9.31 -9.91
C GLY A 65 -5.53 9.43 -9.15
N SER A 66 -5.61 9.23 -7.85
CA SER A 66 -4.45 9.17 -6.94
C SER A 66 -4.69 8.17 -5.82
N LEU A 67 -3.62 7.79 -5.13
CA LEU A 67 -3.73 6.91 -3.96
C LEU A 67 -4.58 7.55 -2.86
N GLY A 68 -4.39 8.84 -2.60
CA GLY A 68 -5.16 9.58 -1.60
C GLY A 68 -6.68 9.59 -1.89
N ILE A 69 -7.07 9.72 -3.16
CA ILE A 69 -8.49 9.64 -3.56
C ILE A 69 -9.03 8.22 -3.30
N ALA A 70 -8.30 7.19 -3.70
CA ALA A 70 -8.72 5.79 -3.50
C ALA A 70 -8.83 5.44 -2.00
N ILE A 71 -7.96 6.01 -1.16
CA ILE A 71 -8.04 5.88 0.31
C ILE A 71 -9.31 6.56 0.82
N SER A 72 -9.61 7.79 0.39
CA SER A 72 -10.83 8.50 0.78
C SER A 72 -12.09 7.70 0.46
N GLU A 73 -12.19 7.16 -0.76
CA GLU A 73 -13.33 6.34 -1.18
C GLU A 73 -13.46 5.05 -0.36
N ALA A 74 -12.35 4.37 -0.08
CA ALA A 74 -12.35 3.15 0.71
C ALA A 74 -12.77 3.39 2.16
N ILE A 75 -12.32 4.49 2.76
CA ILE A 75 -12.72 4.90 4.11
C ILE A 75 -14.20 5.28 4.13
N GLU A 76 -14.66 6.11 3.17
CA GLU A 76 -16.06 6.49 3.09
C GLU A 76 -16.95 5.23 2.99
N ALA A 77 -16.61 4.30 2.10
CA ALA A 77 -17.36 3.05 1.96
C ALA A 77 -17.42 2.25 3.28
N ALA A 78 -16.35 2.25 4.06
CA ALA A 78 -16.30 1.54 5.33
C ALA A 78 -17.11 2.25 6.43
N VAL A 79 -17.00 3.57 6.55
CA VAL A 79 -17.66 4.32 7.65
C VAL A 79 -19.16 4.59 7.39
N THR A 80 -19.57 4.55 6.11
CA THR A 80 -20.98 4.74 5.74
C THR A 80 -21.75 3.44 5.59
N ASP A 81 -21.10 2.29 5.76
CA ASP A 81 -21.77 0.99 5.73
C ASP A 81 -22.79 0.88 6.88
N PRO A 82 -24.09 0.72 6.57
CA PRO A 82 -25.13 0.68 7.59
C PRO A 82 -25.07 -0.58 8.47
N SER A 83 -24.46 -1.66 8.00
CA SER A 83 -24.26 -2.88 8.80
C SER A 83 -23.20 -2.71 9.88
N GLY A 84 -22.26 -1.76 9.70
CA GLY A 84 -21.11 -1.59 10.58
C GLY A 84 -20.11 -2.75 10.54
N GLU A 85 -20.23 -3.67 9.57
CA GLU A 85 -19.37 -4.85 9.43
C GLU A 85 -18.17 -4.60 8.53
N THR A 86 -18.25 -3.60 7.64
CA THR A 86 -17.14 -3.28 6.73
C THR A 86 -15.93 -2.74 7.48
N ARG A 87 -14.75 -3.21 7.10
CA ARG A 87 -13.46 -2.78 7.66
C ARG A 87 -12.57 -2.24 6.55
N TYR A 88 -11.94 -1.11 6.82
CA TYR A 88 -10.90 -0.55 5.96
C TYR A 88 -9.58 -1.28 6.16
N SER A 89 -8.91 -1.58 5.05
CA SER A 89 -7.58 -2.19 5.05
C SER A 89 -6.63 -1.42 4.14
N LEU A 90 -5.48 -1.04 4.68
CA LEU A 90 -4.39 -0.37 3.96
C LEU A 90 -3.14 -1.26 3.99
N GLY A 91 -2.48 -1.41 2.84
CA GLY A 91 -1.36 -2.36 2.65
C GLY A 91 0.03 -1.78 2.90
N SER A 92 0.16 -0.54 3.36
CA SER A 92 1.45 0.12 3.61
C SER A 92 1.33 1.25 4.64
N VAL A 93 2.38 2.04 4.84
CA VAL A 93 2.55 3.23 5.68
C VAL A 93 2.37 3.05 7.19
N LEU A 94 1.67 2.04 7.64
CA LEU A 94 1.38 1.80 9.06
C LEU A 94 2.41 0.85 9.68
N ASN A 95 2.82 1.12 10.92
CA ASN A 95 3.85 0.35 11.61
C ASN A 95 3.54 -1.15 11.70
N HIS A 96 2.29 -1.52 11.97
CA HIS A 96 1.89 -2.93 12.02
C HIS A 96 2.02 -3.63 10.66
N VAL A 97 1.75 -2.92 9.55
CA VAL A 97 1.93 -3.46 8.19
C VAL A 97 3.41 -3.68 7.91
N MET A 98 4.28 -2.72 8.27
CA MET A 98 5.72 -2.88 8.13
C MET A 98 6.25 -4.08 8.92
N LEU A 99 5.78 -4.25 10.15
CA LEU A 99 6.14 -5.38 11.00
C LEU A 99 5.70 -6.73 10.41
N HIS A 100 4.45 -6.85 9.96
CA HIS A 100 3.94 -8.09 9.36
C HIS A 100 4.70 -8.45 8.08
N GLN A 101 5.09 -7.45 7.28
CA GLN A 101 5.83 -7.67 6.04
C GLN A 101 7.27 -8.17 6.28
N THR A 102 7.81 -8.09 7.48
CA THR A 102 9.16 -8.61 7.78
C THR A 102 9.28 -10.12 7.60
N VAL A 103 8.18 -10.84 7.48
CA VAL A 103 8.18 -12.26 7.09
C VAL A 103 8.96 -12.47 5.78
N ILE A 104 8.92 -11.52 4.85
CA ILE A 104 9.64 -11.58 3.57
C ILE A 104 11.15 -11.60 3.80
N GLY A 105 11.69 -10.65 4.56
CA GLY A 105 13.12 -10.61 4.87
C GLY A 105 13.59 -11.75 5.75
N LEU A 106 12.75 -12.21 6.69
CA LEU A 106 13.05 -13.38 7.52
C LEU A 106 13.13 -14.66 6.68
N GLU A 107 12.21 -14.84 5.72
CA GLU A 107 12.30 -15.96 4.77
C GLU A 107 13.50 -15.84 3.85
N ALA A 108 13.76 -14.64 3.31
CA ALA A 108 14.92 -14.40 2.45
C ALA A 108 16.23 -14.78 3.15
N LYS A 109 16.41 -14.43 4.42
CA LYS A 109 17.57 -14.83 5.21
C LYS A 109 17.72 -16.36 5.29
N LYS A 110 16.61 -17.06 5.57
CA LYS A 110 16.62 -18.53 5.63
C LYS A 110 16.89 -19.18 4.27
N GLN A 111 16.43 -18.57 3.18
CA GLN A 111 16.68 -19.04 1.83
C GLN A 111 18.16 -18.86 1.46
N MET A 112 18.76 -17.72 1.80
CA MET A 112 20.19 -17.46 1.60
C MET A 112 21.06 -18.43 2.42
N GLU A 113 20.70 -18.66 3.68
CA GLU A 113 21.38 -19.64 4.53
C GLU A 113 21.40 -21.05 3.92
N LYS A 114 20.28 -21.49 3.30
CA LYS A 114 20.20 -22.81 2.64
C LYS A 114 21.17 -22.99 1.49
N ILE A 115 21.53 -21.93 0.80
CA ILE A 115 22.48 -21.97 -0.32
C ILE A 115 23.91 -21.59 0.11
N GLY A 116 24.11 -21.34 1.41
CA GLY A 116 25.42 -20.98 1.97
C GLY A 116 25.89 -19.57 1.62
N GLU A 117 24.95 -18.67 1.28
CA GLU A 117 25.24 -17.30 0.86
C GLU A 117 24.66 -16.27 1.83
N TYR A 118 25.18 -15.04 1.76
CA TYR A 118 24.62 -13.88 2.47
C TYR A 118 24.74 -12.65 1.54
N PRO A 119 23.71 -11.77 1.46
CA PRO A 119 23.76 -10.65 0.52
C PRO A 119 24.72 -9.56 0.99
N ASP A 120 25.51 -9.01 0.10
CA ASP A 120 26.30 -7.79 0.33
C ASP A 120 25.42 -6.54 0.25
N VAL A 121 24.35 -6.60 -0.55
CA VAL A 121 23.46 -5.46 -0.79
C VAL A 121 22.00 -5.91 -0.77
N VAL A 122 21.16 -5.16 -0.05
CA VAL A 122 19.70 -5.29 -0.07
C VAL A 122 19.08 -4.06 -0.71
N ILE A 123 18.35 -4.24 -1.80
CA ILE A 123 17.70 -3.16 -2.54
C ILE A 123 16.19 -3.40 -2.55
N GLY A 124 15.41 -2.40 -2.15
CA GLY A 124 13.95 -2.52 -2.11
C GLY A 124 13.23 -1.24 -2.51
N CYS A 125 12.05 -1.40 -3.15
CA CYS A 125 11.20 -0.28 -3.51
C CYS A 125 10.53 0.30 -2.27
N ALA A 126 10.52 1.63 -2.16
CA ALA A 126 9.84 2.36 -1.11
C ALA A 126 8.79 3.31 -1.71
N GLY A 127 7.53 2.90 -1.63
CA GLY A 127 6.36 3.76 -1.82
C GLY A 127 5.86 4.18 -0.44
N GLY A 128 4.87 3.46 0.13
CA GLY A 128 4.45 3.66 1.52
C GLY A 128 5.42 3.09 2.58
N GLY A 129 6.47 2.40 2.16
CA GLY A 129 7.56 1.93 3.01
C GLY A 129 7.47 0.47 3.47
N SER A 130 6.29 -0.15 3.48
CA SER A 130 6.14 -1.50 4.03
C SER A 130 6.84 -2.59 3.21
N ASN A 131 6.87 -2.46 1.88
CA ASN A 131 7.60 -3.39 1.02
C ASN A 131 9.11 -3.36 1.32
N PHE A 132 9.67 -2.17 1.39
CA PHE A 132 11.09 -2.00 1.74
C PHE A 132 11.38 -2.51 3.16
N ALA A 133 10.58 -2.08 4.15
CA ALA A 133 10.73 -2.50 5.54
C ALA A 133 10.65 -4.02 5.70
N GLY A 134 9.69 -4.65 5.02
CA GLY A 134 9.48 -6.09 5.09
C GLY A 134 10.69 -6.89 4.60
N LEU A 135 11.34 -6.44 3.53
CA LEU A 135 12.56 -7.04 3.04
C LEU A 135 13.77 -6.67 3.92
N ALA A 136 13.95 -5.37 4.19
CA ALA A 136 15.22 -4.83 4.68
C ALA A 136 15.40 -4.89 6.20
N PHE A 137 14.34 -4.79 7.00
CA PHE A 137 14.49 -4.70 8.47
C PHE A 137 15.19 -5.91 9.11
N PRO A 138 14.92 -7.18 8.70
CA PRO A 138 15.68 -8.31 9.21
C PRO A 138 17.18 -8.26 8.90
N PHE A 139 17.57 -7.68 7.75
CA PHE A 139 18.97 -7.45 7.39
C PHE A 139 19.56 -6.22 8.09
N ALA A 140 18.74 -5.16 8.29
CA ALA A 140 19.14 -3.99 9.08
C ALA A 140 19.48 -4.38 10.52
N TYR A 141 18.74 -5.33 11.11
CA TYR A 141 19.07 -5.88 12.41
C TYR A 141 20.47 -6.51 12.42
N ASP A 142 20.82 -7.27 11.38
CA ASP A 142 22.17 -7.86 11.26
C ASP A 142 23.24 -6.77 11.07
N LYS A 143 22.95 -5.73 10.28
CA LYS A 143 23.85 -4.58 10.11
C LYS A 143 24.14 -3.88 11.45
N PHE A 144 23.13 -3.65 12.27
CA PHE A 144 23.29 -3.07 13.61
C PHE A 144 24.08 -3.98 14.55
N ASN A 145 24.10 -5.27 14.31
CA ASN A 145 24.90 -6.25 15.05
C ASN A 145 26.28 -6.53 14.40
N GLY A 146 26.73 -5.68 13.49
CA GLY A 146 28.07 -5.69 12.96
C GLY A 146 28.28 -6.45 11.64
N LYS A 147 27.21 -6.93 10.99
CA LYS A 147 27.32 -7.48 9.63
C LYS A 147 27.61 -6.35 8.64
N ASP A 148 28.54 -6.59 7.72
CA ASP A 148 28.79 -5.68 6.60
C ASP A 148 27.77 -5.96 5.49
N ILE A 149 26.82 -5.04 5.32
CA ILE A 149 25.76 -5.12 4.33
C ILE A 149 25.25 -3.72 3.99
N ASP A 150 25.08 -3.44 2.71
CA ASP A 150 24.49 -2.21 2.24
C ASP A 150 22.97 -2.34 2.05
N ILE A 151 22.22 -1.31 2.44
CA ILE A 151 20.77 -1.31 2.37
C ILE A 151 20.30 -0.04 1.65
N HIS A 152 19.67 -0.23 0.47
CA HIS A 152 19.25 0.85 -0.41
C HIS A 152 17.74 0.89 -0.62
N PRO A 153 17.02 1.84 -0.01
CA PRO A 153 15.65 2.15 -0.41
C PRO A 153 15.64 2.89 -1.74
N VAL A 154 14.73 2.52 -2.63
CA VAL A 154 14.56 3.14 -3.96
C VAL A 154 13.16 3.67 -4.10
N GLU A 155 13.04 4.97 -4.36
CA GLU A 155 11.75 5.63 -4.61
C GLU A 155 11.71 6.28 -5.99
N PRO A 156 10.51 6.49 -6.59
CA PRO A 156 10.38 7.16 -7.88
C PRO A 156 10.68 8.66 -7.75
N THR A 157 11.41 9.21 -8.72
CA THR A 157 11.70 10.64 -8.78
C THR A 157 10.45 11.52 -8.93
N ALA A 158 9.36 10.95 -9.46
CA ALA A 158 8.08 11.63 -9.59
C ALA A 158 7.34 11.79 -8.24
N CYS A 159 7.66 10.97 -7.24
CA CYS A 159 7.07 11.03 -5.89
C CYS A 159 8.13 10.74 -4.83
N PRO A 160 9.08 11.67 -4.61
CA PRO A 160 10.27 11.47 -3.77
C PRO A 160 9.96 11.74 -2.29
N THR A 161 9.07 10.95 -1.71
CA THR A 161 8.54 11.16 -0.36
C THR A 161 9.61 11.11 0.73
N MET A 162 10.57 10.18 0.63
CA MET A 162 11.61 10.05 1.65
C MET A 162 12.74 11.05 1.52
N THR A 163 13.07 11.49 0.29
CA THR A 163 14.21 12.35 0.05
C THR A 163 13.88 13.84 0.00
N LYS A 164 12.65 14.21 -0.36
CA LYS A 164 12.24 15.61 -0.55
C LYS A 164 11.04 16.05 0.27
N ALA A 165 10.20 15.14 0.75
CA ALA A 165 9.06 15.52 1.55
C ALA A 165 9.48 15.94 2.96
N PRO A 166 8.92 17.03 3.51
CA PRO A 166 9.10 17.38 4.91
C PRO A 166 8.40 16.33 5.81
N PHE A 167 8.88 16.17 7.04
CA PHE A 167 8.20 15.39 8.06
C PHE A 167 7.24 16.31 8.81
N VAL A 168 5.96 16.19 8.55
CA VAL A 168 4.90 17.07 9.05
C VAL A 168 3.66 16.30 9.46
N TYR A 169 2.75 16.97 10.19
CA TYR A 169 1.41 16.43 10.40
C TYR A 169 0.57 16.62 9.14
N ASP A 170 0.04 15.54 8.61
CA ASP A 170 -0.82 15.56 7.42
C ASP A 170 -1.90 14.47 7.48
N HIS A 171 -2.89 14.56 6.60
CA HIS A 171 -3.85 13.50 6.37
C HIS A 171 -3.32 12.48 5.37
N GLY A 172 -3.61 11.20 5.58
CA GLY A 172 -3.21 10.13 4.67
C GLY A 172 -4.07 10.02 3.41
N ASP A 173 -5.06 10.92 3.22
CA ASP A 173 -6.04 10.87 2.14
C ASP A 173 -6.45 12.26 1.64
N THR A 174 -6.93 12.33 0.40
CA THR A 174 -7.19 13.60 -0.31
C THR A 174 -8.34 14.43 0.31
N VAL A 175 -9.41 13.78 0.77
CA VAL A 175 -10.57 14.51 1.35
C VAL A 175 -10.48 14.60 2.88
N LYS A 176 -9.34 14.25 3.47
CA LYS A 176 -9.03 14.44 4.90
C LYS A 176 -9.96 13.68 5.85
N MET A 177 -10.31 12.46 5.48
CA MET A 177 -11.08 11.54 6.33
C MET A 177 -10.23 10.81 7.36
N THR A 178 -8.92 10.67 7.09
CA THR A 178 -7.96 10.06 8.03
C THR A 178 -7.58 11.04 9.13
N PRO A 179 -7.16 10.56 10.31
CA PRO A 179 -6.61 11.43 11.34
C PRO A 179 -5.30 12.09 10.87
N LEU A 180 -4.99 13.25 11.46
CA LEU A 180 -3.69 13.89 11.31
C LEU A 180 -2.61 13.04 12.00
N LEU A 181 -1.62 12.63 11.23
CA LEU A 181 -0.48 11.84 11.72
C LEU A 181 0.84 12.45 11.26
N PRO A 182 1.92 12.33 12.05
CA PRO A 182 3.25 12.75 11.60
C PRO A 182 3.75 11.79 10.52
N MET A 183 4.09 12.34 9.35
CA MET A 183 4.54 11.57 8.19
C MET A 183 5.41 12.41 7.25
N HIS A 184 6.18 11.74 6.40
CA HIS A 184 6.74 12.40 5.24
C HIS A 184 5.64 12.62 4.20
N SER A 185 5.30 13.88 3.92
CA SER A 185 4.19 14.22 3.02
C SER A 185 4.64 15.21 1.95
N LEU A 186 4.16 14.99 0.75
CA LEU A 186 4.31 15.92 -0.39
C LEU A 186 3.06 16.79 -0.59
N GLY A 187 2.06 16.68 0.30
CA GLY A 187 0.77 17.38 0.22
C GLY A 187 -0.30 16.60 -0.52
#